data_029a39a9e10372baf1d72eb1b6c8974a
#
_entry.id   029a39a9e10372baf1d72eb1b6c8974a
#
_cell.length_a   1.000
_cell.length_b   1.000
_cell.length_c   1.000
_cell.angle_alpha   90.00
_cell.angle_beta   90.00
_cell.angle_gamma   90.00
#
_symmetry.space_group_name_H-M   'P 1'
#
loop_
_entity.id
_entity.type
_entity.pdbx_description
1 polymer ?
#
loop_
_entity_poly.entity_id
_entity_poly.type
_entity_poly.pdbx_seq_one_letter_code
_entity_poly.pdbx_strand_id
1 'polypeptide(L)'
;MTDKEFVLTTMREYGLRRAQDLQETSEGMTGTELYEKEDYIPDFSAAVAKKNMLERKAGMTDGFLCRSSAGHVVRLIQNYDSDTYPQEPEELPAQWGFYWSNDPKKARPFVSMATSPYMTGNCCIFNDHVWQSGQDNNVWEPGSVGVQWTDLGTVEEVMGG
;
A
#
# COMPACT_ATOMS: atom_id res chain seq x y z
N MET A 1 10.97 -14.17 33.90
CA MET A 1 11.10 -13.17 32.82
C MET A 1 12.10 -12.10 33.24
N THR A 2 13.08 -11.83 32.43
CA THR A 2 14.03 -10.74 32.64
C THR A 2 13.38 -9.39 32.34
N ASP A 3 13.95 -8.30 32.85
CA ASP A 3 13.48 -6.94 32.52
C ASP A 3 13.51 -6.68 31.03
N LYS A 4 14.56 -7.16 30.34
CA LYS A 4 14.68 -7.03 28.88
C LYS A 4 13.54 -7.76 28.15
N GLU A 5 13.25 -9.00 28.57
CA GLU A 5 12.16 -9.79 27.98
C GLU A 5 10.81 -9.13 28.22
N PHE A 6 10.58 -8.57 29.40
CA PHE A 6 9.34 -7.84 29.71
C PHE A 6 9.18 -6.62 28.80
N VAL A 7 10.22 -5.81 28.63
CA VAL A 7 10.18 -4.62 27.78
C VAL A 7 9.91 -5.02 26.32
N LEU A 8 10.62 -6.02 25.80
CA LEU A 8 10.44 -6.47 24.42
C LEU A 8 9.03 -7.02 24.19
N THR A 9 8.50 -7.77 25.14
CA THR A 9 7.13 -8.30 25.06
C THR A 9 6.11 -7.17 25.07
N THR A 10 6.29 -6.16 25.93
CA THR A 10 5.40 -5.00 26.01
C THR A 10 5.41 -4.21 24.72
N MET A 11 6.60 -3.97 24.12
CA MET A 11 6.74 -3.27 22.85
C MET A 11 6.06 -4.04 21.71
N ARG A 12 6.22 -5.36 21.69
CA ARG A 12 5.60 -6.22 20.67
C ARG A 12 4.07 -6.16 20.78
N GLU A 13 3.54 -6.26 21.99
CA GLU A 13 2.10 -6.19 22.25
C GLU A 13 1.54 -4.83 21.83
N TYR A 14 2.26 -3.75 22.13
CA TYR A 14 1.86 -2.40 21.74
C TYR A 14 1.82 -2.25 20.22
N GLY A 15 2.87 -2.70 19.52
CA GLY A 15 2.94 -2.67 18.07
C GLY A 15 1.83 -3.50 17.42
N LEU A 16 1.55 -4.69 17.94
CA LEU A 16 0.47 -5.54 17.44
C LEU A 16 -0.89 -4.87 17.63
N ARG A 17 -1.11 -4.24 18.78
CA ARG A 17 -2.35 -3.53 19.06
C ARG A 17 -2.55 -2.36 18.11
N ARG A 18 -1.49 -1.60 17.83
CA ARG A 18 -1.54 -0.51 16.88
C ARG A 18 -1.87 -1.00 15.47
N ALA A 19 -1.30 -2.14 15.06
CA ALA A 19 -1.60 -2.75 13.77
C ALA A 19 -3.06 -3.20 13.68
N GLN A 20 -3.59 -3.78 14.75
CA GLN A 20 -5.00 -4.20 14.82
C GLN A 20 -5.93 -2.99 14.76
N ASP A 21 -5.62 -1.93 15.53
CA ASP A 21 -6.41 -0.69 15.52
C ASP A 21 -6.44 -0.07 14.12
N LEU A 22 -5.31 -0.08 13.43
CA LEU A 22 -5.22 0.45 12.07
C LEU A 22 -6.12 -0.32 11.11
N GLN A 23 -6.15 -1.66 11.20
CA GLN A 23 -7.03 -2.48 10.39
C GLN A 23 -8.50 -2.12 10.59
N GLU A 24 -8.87 -1.80 11.83
CA GLU A 24 -10.24 -1.45 12.18
C GLU A 24 -10.63 -0.02 11.77
N THR A 25 -9.69 0.91 11.81
CA THR A 25 -9.97 2.34 11.59
C THR A 25 -9.58 2.85 10.21
N SER A 26 -8.97 2.03 9.38
CA SER A 26 -8.39 2.45 8.09
C SER A 26 -9.40 2.84 7.03
N GLU A 27 -10.65 2.44 7.15
CA GLU A 27 -11.65 2.62 6.09
C GLU A 27 -11.82 4.10 5.69
N GLY A 28 -11.79 5.00 6.65
CA GLY A 28 -11.93 6.44 6.39
C GLY A 28 -10.63 7.18 6.13
N MET A 29 -9.50 6.47 6.06
CA MET A 29 -8.19 7.11 5.87
C MET A 29 -7.86 7.29 4.39
N THR A 30 -7.15 8.39 4.09
CA THR A 30 -6.60 8.62 2.75
C THR A 30 -5.35 7.74 2.54
N GLY A 31 -4.96 7.57 1.27
CA GLY A 31 -3.71 6.87 0.96
C GLY A 31 -2.52 7.52 1.63
N THR A 32 -2.45 8.84 1.63
CA THR A 32 -1.36 9.59 2.28
C THR A 32 -1.26 9.24 3.77
N GLU A 33 -2.39 9.21 4.48
CA GLU A 33 -2.42 8.84 5.90
C GLU A 33 -1.98 7.40 6.12
N LEU A 34 -2.40 6.48 5.25
CA LEU A 34 -2.03 5.06 5.36
C LEU A 34 -0.53 4.85 5.15
N TYR A 35 0.08 5.54 4.19
CA TYR A 35 1.53 5.43 3.96
C TYR A 35 2.34 6.00 5.12
N GLU A 36 1.83 6.99 5.84
CA GLU A 36 2.47 7.49 7.06
C GLU A 36 2.52 6.42 8.16
N LYS A 37 1.60 5.47 8.11
CA LYS A 37 1.46 4.39 9.10
C LYS A 37 1.91 3.05 8.55
N GLU A 38 2.66 3.02 7.44
CA GLU A 38 3.01 1.77 6.75
C GLU A 38 3.76 0.77 7.62
N ASP A 39 4.48 1.24 8.63
CA ASP A 39 5.21 0.35 9.55
C ASP A 39 4.28 -0.55 10.38
N TYR A 40 3.02 -0.18 10.49
CA TYR A 40 1.99 -0.97 11.19
C TYR A 40 1.13 -1.79 10.24
N ILE A 41 1.42 -1.77 8.94
CA ILE A 41 0.70 -2.53 7.93
C ILE A 41 1.51 -3.78 7.60
N PRO A 42 0.94 -5.00 7.74
CA PRO A 42 1.70 -6.23 7.52
C PRO A 42 2.08 -6.41 6.04
N ASP A 43 3.16 -7.16 5.82
CA ASP A 43 3.59 -7.51 4.47
C ASP A 43 2.66 -8.57 3.85
N PHE A 44 2.43 -8.46 2.56
CA PHE A 44 1.63 -9.43 1.80
C PHE A 44 2.19 -10.84 1.94
N SER A 45 3.51 -11.02 1.88
CA SER A 45 4.15 -12.32 2.04
C SER A 45 3.82 -12.98 3.38
N ALA A 46 3.76 -12.18 4.46
CA ALA A 46 3.38 -12.67 5.77
C ALA A 46 1.90 -13.05 5.83
N ALA A 47 1.04 -12.28 5.17
CA ALA A 47 -0.39 -12.56 5.11
C ALA A 47 -0.69 -13.86 4.35
N VAL A 48 0.03 -14.09 3.24
CA VAL A 48 -0.09 -15.31 2.44
C VAL A 48 0.40 -16.52 3.23
N ALA A 49 1.50 -16.38 3.98
CA ALA A 49 2.02 -17.46 4.82
C ALA A 49 1.02 -17.89 5.89
N LYS A 50 0.12 -16.97 6.29
CA LYS A 50 -0.99 -17.26 7.21
C LYS A 50 -2.30 -17.20 6.42
N LYS A 51 -2.52 -18.19 5.59
CA LYS A 51 -3.63 -18.27 4.66
C LYS A 51 -4.99 -17.90 5.28
N ASN A 52 -5.22 -18.31 6.51
CA ASN A 52 -6.47 -18.04 7.22
C ASN A 52 -6.70 -16.55 7.49
N MET A 53 -5.69 -15.71 7.39
CA MET A 53 -5.88 -14.26 7.53
C MET A 53 -6.61 -13.66 6.34
N LEU A 54 -6.26 -14.08 5.13
CA LEU A 54 -6.95 -13.65 3.92
C LEU A 54 -8.40 -14.15 3.92
N GLU A 55 -8.60 -15.42 4.25
CA GLU A 55 -9.93 -16.01 4.34
C GLU A 55 -10.80 -15.33 5.40
N ARG A 56 -10.21 -15.01 6.54
CA ARG A 56 -10.93 -14.38 7.65
C ARG A 56 -11.44 -12.99 7.29
N LYS A 57 -10.65 -12.23 6.53
CA LYS A 57 -11.03 -10.87 6.13
C LYS A 57 -11.94 -10.82 4.91
N ALA A 58 -12.08 -11.91 4.22
CA ALA A 58 -12.88 -12.02 3.00
C ALA A 58 -14.36 -11.73 3.20
N GLY A 59 -14.89 -11.92 4.38
CA GLY A 59 -16.28 -11.61 4.68
C GLY A 59 -16.51 -10.23 5.28
N MET A 60 -15.45 -9.43 5.40
CA MET A 60 -15.51 -8.08 5.97
C MET A 60 -15.59 -7.03 4.88
N THR A 61 -16.48 -6.05 5.07
CA THR A 61 -16.70 -4.99 4.07
C THR A 61 -15.49 -4.08 3.88
N ASP A 62 -14.68 -3.91 4.91
CA ASP A 62 -13.52 -3.03 4.90
C ASP A 62 -12.23 -3.73 4.47
N GLY A 63 -12.27 -5.05 4.31
CA GLY A 63 -11.13 -5.82 3.82
C GLY A 63 -9.89 -5.78 4.70
N PHE A 64 -8.87 -6.49 4.28
CA PHE A 64 -7.59 -6.59 4.98
C PHE A 64 -6.55 -5.71 4.29
N LEU A 65 -5.85 -4.88 5.09
CA LEU A 65 -4.75 -4.05 4.59
C LEU A 65 -3.43 -4.80 4.68
N CYS A 66 -2.63 -4.73 3.61
CA CYS A 66 -1.25 -5.19 3.63
C CYS A 66 -0.40 -4.38 2.64
N ARG A 67 0.91 -4.63 2.65
CA ARG A 67 1.84 -4.01 1.70
C ARG A 67 2.35 -5.08 0.76
N SER A 68 2.31 -4.80 -0.53
CA SER A 68 2.90 -5.69 -1.53
C SER A 68 4.43 -5.68 -1.44
N SER A 69 5.09 -6.61 -2.13
CA SER A 69 6.55 -6.66 -2.17
C SER A 69 7.16 -5.39 -2.78
N ALA A 70 6.41 -4.70 -3.64
CA ALA A 70 6.82 -3.43 -4.22
C ALA A 70 6.55 -2.24 -3.29
N GLY A 71 5.94 -2.47 -2.14
CA GLY A 71 5.66 -1.44 -1.14
C GLY A 71 4.33 -0.73 -1.30
N HIS A 72 3.47 -1.18 -2.20
CA HIS A 72 2.13 -0.60 -2.34
C HIS A 72 1.24 -0.99 -1.16
N VAL A 73 0.52 -0.01 -0.60
CA VAL A 73 -0.51 -0.29 0.39
C VAL A 73 -1.76 -0.73 -0.36
N VAL A 74 -2.27 -1.91 -0.03
CA VAL A 74 -3.39 -2.53 -0.73
C VAL A 74 -4.43 -3.02 0.26
N ARG A 75 -5.70 -3.05 -0.19
CA ARG A 75 -6.84 -3.54 0.59
C ARG A 75 -7.50 -4.69 -0.16
N LEU A 76 -7.72 -5.79 0.55
CA LEU A 76 -8.46 -6.93 0.00
C LEU A 76 -9.92 -6.53 -0.25
N ILE A 77 -10.37 -6.61 -1.48
CA ILE A 77 -11.76 -6.27 -1.86
C ILE A 77 -12.59 -7.49 -2.22
N GLN A 78 -11.94 -8.61 -2.56
CA GLN A 78 -12.62 -9.85 -2.87
C GLN A 78 -11.81 -11.03 -2.35
N ASN A 79 -12.48 -11.95 -1.68
CA ASN A 79 -11.84 -13.17 -1.16
C ASN A 79 -11.31 -14.04 -2.29
N TYR A 80 -10.17 -14.66 -2.06
CA TYR A 80 -9.59 -15.57 -3.03
C TYR A 80 -8.64 -16.56 -2.35
N ASP A 81 -8.31 -17.64 -3.06
CA ASP A 81 -7.35 -18.64 -2.61
C ASP A 81 -5.97 -18.28 -3.14
N SER A 82 -5.06 -17.91 -2.24
CA SER A 82 -3.69 -17.52 -2.60
C SER A 82 -2.84 -18.68 -3.13
N ASP A 83 -3.24 -19.93 -2.90
CA ASP A 83 -2.56 -21.08 -3.51
C ASP A 83 -2.95 -21.21 -5.00
N THR A 84 -4.19 -20.86 -5.34
CA THR A 84 -4.68 -20.86 -6.72
C THR A 84 -4.16 -19.65 -7.49
N TYR A 85 -4.11 -18.49 -6.83
CA TYR A 85 -3.65 -17.23 -7.41
C TYR A 85 -2.46 -16.71 -6.61
N PRO A 86 -1.24 -17.22 -6.86
CA PRO A 86 -0.05 -16.89 -6.06
C PRO A 86 0.60 -15.55 -6.41
N GLN A 87 0.03 -14.81 -7.37
CA GLN A 87 0.61 -13.56 -7.83
C GLN A 87 0.53 -12.46 -6.75
N GLU A 88 1.39 -11.44 -6.90
CA GLU A 88 1.36 -10.23 -6.08
C GLU A 88 0.08 -9.43 -6.36
N PRO A 89 -0.35 -8.57 -5.42
CA PRO A 89 -1.55 -7.74 -5.60
C PRO A 89 -1.58 -6.95 -6.90
N GLU A 90 -0.43 -6.53 -7.43
CA GLU A 90 -0.35 -5.75 -8.66
C GLU A 90 -0.89 -6.52 -9.88
N GLU A 91 -0.88 -7.84 -9.82
CA GLU A 91 -1.40 -8.69 -10.88
C GLU A 91 -2.83 -9.17 -10.62
N LEU A 92 -3.42 -8.76 -9.50
CA LEU A 92 -4.76 -9.20 -9.08
C LEU A 92 -5.67 -7.99 -8.79
N PRO A 93 -5.96 -7.15 -9.79
CA PRO A 93 -6.74 -5.92 -9.56
C PRO A 93 -8.21 -6.17 -9.19
N ALA A 94 -8.73 -7.37 -9.46
CA ALA A 94 -10.09 -7.71 -9.04
C ALA A 94 -10.17 -8.02 -7.55
N GLN A 95 -9.06 -8.43 -6.94
CA GLN A 95 -8.99 -8.84 -5.54
C GLN A 95 -8.46 -7.74 -4.63
N TRP A 96 -7.66 -6.81 -5.15
CA TRP A 96 -6.95 -5.79 -4.36
C TRP A 96 -7.20 -4.39 -4.87
N GLY A 97 -7.60 -3.49 -3.95
CA GLY A 97 -7.64 -2.05 -4.21
C GLY A 97 -6.32 -1.43 -3.75
N PHE A 98 -5.85 -0.40 -4.47
CA PHE A 98 -4.57 0.25 -4.22
C PHE A 98 -4.76 1.64 -3.67
N TYR A 99 -3.84 2.05 -2.80
CA TYR A 99 -3.75 3.40 -2.28
C TYR A 99 -2.48 4.07 -2.78
N TRP A 100 -2.56 5.37 -3.00
CA TRP A 100 -1.44 6.19 -3.45
C TRP A 100 -1.23 7.33 -2.46
N SER A 101 0.01 7.80 -2.30
CA SER A 101 0.33 8.89 -1.38
C SER A 101 0.56 10.19 -2.14
N ASN A 102 0.18 11.31 -1.52
CA ASN A 102 0.53 12.65 -2.00
C ASN A 102 1.90 13.09 -1.50
N ASP A 103 2.54 12.30 -0.63
CA ASP A 103 3.89 12.57 -0.14
C ASP A 103 4.89 11.99 -1.14
N PRO A 104 5.71 12.83 -1.82
CA PRO A 104 6.68 12.34 -2.79
C PRO A 104 7.67 11.33 -2.21
N LYS A 105 7.98 11.42 -0.92
CA LYS A 105 8.89 10.49 -0.24
C LYS A 105 8.27 9.10 -0.02
N LYS A 106 6.96 9.00 -0.19
CA LYS A 106 6.22 7.74 -0.08
C LYS A 106 5.75 7.23 -1.44
N ALA A 107 6.27 7.79 -2.53
CA ALA A 107 5.97 7.30 -3.87
C ALA A 107 6.43 5.85 -4.04
N ARG A 108 5.65 5.08 -4.80
CA ARG A 108 5.94 3.66 -5.08
C ARG A 108 5.89 3.44 -6.59
N PRO A 109 6.43 2.33 -7.10
CA PRO A 109 6.46 2.08 -8.53
C PRO A 109 5.10 2.26 -9.20
N PHE A 110 5.09 2.86 -10.37
CA PHE A 110 3.87 3.10 -11.15
C PHE A 110 3.20 1.79 -11.53
N VAL A 111 1.89 1.74 -11.36
CA VAL A 111 1.05 0.62 -11.80
C VAL A 111 -0.19 1.19 -12.47
N SER A 112 -0.47 0.75 -13.69
CA SER A 112 -1.68 1.17 -14.40
C SER A 112 -2.86 0.31 -13.99
N MET A 113 -3.81 0.88 -13.24
CA MET A 113 -4.99 0.17 -12.77
C MET A 113 -6.24 1.03 -12.89
N ALA A 114 -7.17 0.60 -13.74
CA ALA A 114 -8.44 1.30 -13.92
C ALA A 114 -9.30 1.29 -12.63
N THR A 115 -9.12 0.26 -11.80
CA THR A 115 -9.86 0.13 -10.53
C THR A 115 -9.27 0.98 -9.40
N SER A 116 -8.03 1.42 -9.56
CA SER A 116 -7.33 2.25 -8.57
C SER A 116 -6.47 3.28 -9.29
N PRO A 117 -7.07 4.22 -10.03
CA PRO A 117 -6.31 5.22 -10.77
C PRO A 117 -5.60 6.21 -9.85
N TYR A 118 -4.55 6.84 -10.35
CA TYR A 118 -3.94 7.96 -9.64
C TYR A 118 -4.85 9.17 -9.76
N MET A 119 -5.06 9.84 -8.63
CA MET A 119 -5.84 11.07 -8.57
C MET A 119 -4.88 12.26 -8.50
N THR A 120 -5.39 13.47 -8.68
CA THR A 120 -4.59 14.70 -8.56
C THR A 120 -3.83 14.72 -7.22
N GLY A 121 -2.52 14.91 -7.30
CA GLY A 121 -1.63 14.94 -6.13
C GLY A 121 -0.94 13.63 -5.83
N ASN A 122 -1.46 12.49 -6.30
CA ASN A 122 -0.86 11.19 -6.04
C ASN A 122 0.50 11.07 -6.73
N CYS A 123 1.46 10.46 -6.04
CA CYS A 123 2.83 10.33 -6.52
C CYS A 123 3.17 8.88 -6.87
N CYS A 124 4.06 8.71 -7.85
CA CYS A 124 4.58 7.41 -8.24
C CYS A 124 6.06 7.52 -8.62
N ILE A 125 6.72 6.37 -8.72
CA ILE A 125 8.07 6.25 -9.25
C ILE A 125 7.98 5.66 -10.66
N PHE A 126 8.61 6.30 -11.61
CA PHE A 126 8.68 5.83 -12.99
C PHE A 126 9.98 6.31 -13.63
N ASN A 127 10.72 5.40 -14.26
CA ASN A 127 12.02 5.69 -14.90
C ASN A 127 12.97 6.45 -13.97
N ASP A 128 13.10 5.98 -12.73
CA ASP A 128 14.00 6.54 -11.70
C ASP A 128 13.68 7.98 -11.30
N HIS A 129 12.49 8.47 -11.63
CA HIS A 129 12.00 9.78 -11.23
C HIS A 129 10.74 9.62 -10.39
N VAL A 130 10.49 10.64 -9.54
CA VAL A 130 9.23 10.75 -8.80
C VAL A 130 8.33 11.70 -9.56
N TRP A 131 7.10 11.28 -9.79
CA TRP A 131 6.11 12.03 -10.56
C TRP A 131 4.87 12.27 -9.71
N GLN A 132 4.25 13.41 -9.91
CA GLN A 132 2.99 13.76 -9.25
C GLN A 132 1.89 13.94 -10.29
N SER A 133 0.76 13.26 -10.08
CA SER A 133 -0.39 13.35 -10.98
C SER A 133 -1.03 14.74 -10.89
N GLY A 134 -1.28 15.36 -12.05
CA GLY A 134 -1.98 16.62 -12.18
C GLY A 134 -3.43 16.47 -12.63
N GLN A 135 -3.93 15.23 -12.68
CA GLN A 135 -5.31 14.96 -13.09
C GLN A 135 -5.89 13.77 -12.34
N ASP A 136 -7.23 13.72 -12.25
CA ASP A 136 -7.93 12.58 -11.67
C ASP A 136 -8.06 11.44 -12.68
N ASN A 137 -8.30 10.24 -12.18
CA ASN A 137 -8.51 9.03 -12.99
C ASN A 137 -7.34 8.75 -13.94
N ASN A 138 -6.11 9.01 -13.47
CA ASN A 138 -4.91 8.89 -14.27
C ASN A 138 -4.39 7.45 -14.23
N VAL A 139 -4.45 6.76 -15.37
CA VAL A 139 -3.96 5.38 -15.53
C VAL A 139 -2.81 5.29 -16.54
N TRP A 140 -2.34 6.42 -17.04
CA TRP A 140 -1.31 6.48 -18.07
C TRP A 140 0.06 6.73 -17.47
N GLU A 141 1.08 6.16 -18.12
CA GLU A 141 2.46 6.32 -17.66
C GLU A 141 2.90 7.78 -17.69
N PRO A 142 3.74 8.21 -16.71
CA PRO A 142 4.37 9.52 -16.76
C PRO A 142 5.12 9.71 -18.08
N GLY A 143 4.94 10.89 -18.69
CA GLY A 143 5.54 11.20 -19.99
C GLY A 143 4.64 10.89 -21.18
N SER A 144 3.47 10.28 -20.96
CA SER A 144 2.52 10.04 -22.05
C SER A 144 1.95 11.35 -22.58
N VAL A 145 1.71 11.41 -23.89
CA VAL A 145 1.17 12.62 -24.53
C VAL A 145 -0.24 12.91 -24.04
N GLY A 146 -0.48 14.16 -23.65
CA GLY A 146 -1.80 14.61 -23.19
C GLY A 146 -2.14 14.28 -21.76
N VAL A 147 -1.20 13.71 -21.02
CA VAL A 147 -1.41 13.34 -19.61
C VAL A 147 -0.62 14.28 -18.71
N GLN A 148 -1.26 14.70 -17.62
CA GLN A 148 -0.67 15.67 -16.70
C GLN A 148 0.09 14.96 -15.57
N TRP A 149 1.41 14.83 -15.74
CA TRP A 149 2.34 14.38 -14.72
C TRP A 149 3.42 15.44 -14.54
N THR A 150 3.73 15.77 -13.28
CA THR A 150 4.82 16.69 -12.94
C THR A 150 6.02 15.87 -12.47
N ASP A 151 7.16 16.07 -13.12
CA ASP A 151 8.43 15.46 -12.72
C ASP A 151 8.98 16.21 -11.52
N LEU A 152 9.09 15.54 -10.37
CA LEU A 152 9.58 16.15 -9.12
C LEU A 152 11.10 15.98 -8.94
N GLY A 153 11.75 15.24 -9.83
CA GLY A 153 13.18 14.96 -9.75
C GLY A 153 13.46 13.46 -9.70
N THR A 154 14.73 13.10 -9.61
CA THR A 154 15.11 11.70 -9.50
C THR A 154 14.71 11.15 -8.13
N VAL A 155 14.61 9.82 -8.04
CA VAL A 155 14.34 9.14 -6.76
C VAL A 155 15.39 9.55 -5.71
N GLU A 156 16.67 9.63 -6.11
CA GLU A 156 17.75 10.05 -5.21
C GLU A 156 17.53 11.47 -4.71
N GLU A 157 17.18 12.41 -5.58
CA GLU A 157 16.95 13.81 -5.20
C GLU A 157 15.78 13.96 -4.25
N VAL A 158 14.70 13.24 -4.50
CA VAL A 158 13.44 13.36 -3.73
C VAL A 158 13.51 12.58 -2.41
N MET A 159 14.03 11.35 -2.44
CA MET A 159 13.98 10.43 -1.31
C MET A 159 15.29 10.30 -0.55
N GLY A 160 16.41 10.55 -1.22
CA GLY A 160 17.75 10.38 -0.65
C GLY A 160 18.25 11.56 0.14
N GLY A 161 17.52 12.66 0.12
CA GLY A 161 17.93 13.90 0.80
C GLY A 161 17.75 13.91 2.30
#